data_9a2302131492a2198effd19268e6b9d2
#
_entry.id   9a2302131492a2198effd19268e6b9d2
#
_cell.length_a   1.000
_cell.length_b   1.000
_cell.length_c   1.000
_cell.angle_alpha   90.00
_cell.angle_beta   90.00
_cell.angle_gamma   90.00
#
_symmetry.space_group_name_H-M   'P 1'
#
loop_
_entity.id
_entity.type
_entity.pdbx_description
1 polymer ?
#
loop_
_entity_poly.entity_id
_entity_poly.type
_entity_poly.pdbx_seq_one_letter_code
_entity_poly.pdbx_strand_id
1 'polypeptide(L)'
;MTVYQSSTFAKKVKKLKHKQKQHLDAAVKEIISNPQIGVEKKGDLRGVFVHKFKIQGVLYLLSYRLFDEDLELIMIGPHENYYR
;
A
#
# COMPACT_ATOMS: atom_id res chain seq x y z
N MET A 1 -11.14 -7.34 -10.81
CA MET A 1 -10.41 -7.27 -9.52
C MET A 1 -11.16 -6.36 -8.56
N THR A 2 -11.46 -6.83 -7.37
CA THR A 2 -12.06 -6.02 -6.32
C THR A 2 -10.95 -5.53 -5.39
N VAL A 3 -10.98 -4.25 -5.04
CA VAL A 3 -9.98 -3.65 -4.14
C VAL A 3 -10.65 -3.37 -2.80
N TYR A 4 -10.13 -4.00 -1.76
CA TYR A 4 -10.60 -3.81 -0.40
C TYR A 4 -9.63 -2.96 0.40
N GLN A 5 -10.12 -2.31 1.45
CA GLN A 5 -9.29 -1.53 2.36
C GLN A 5 -9.49 -2.06 3.78
N SER A 6 -8.39 -2.28 4.50
CA SER A 6 -8.49 -2.53 5.93
C SER A 6 -8.96 -1.26 6.65
N SER A 7 -9.51 -1.42 7.85
CA SER A 7 -9.92 -0.26 8.65
C SER A 7 -8.72 0.63 9.00
N THR A 8 -7.56 0.03 9.25
CA THR A 8 -6.33 0.78 9.52
C THR A 8 -5.92 1.61 8.30
N PHE A 9 -5.96 1.00 7.10
CA PHE A 9 -5.64 1.71 5.87
C PHE A 9 -6.58 2.89 5.65
N ALA A 10 -7.88 2.66 5.79
CA ALA A 10 -8.88 3.71 5.60
C ALA A 10 -8.66 4.90 6.54
N LYS A 11 -8.32 4.62 7.80
CA LYS A 11 -8.03 5.67 8.79
C LYS A 11 -6.79 6.48 8.40
N LYS A 12 -5.75 5.81 7.90
CA LYS A 12 -4.53 6.52 7.47
C LYS A 12 -4.79 7.39 6.26
N VAL A 13 -5.59 6.91 5.30
CA VAL A 13 -5.92 7.67 4.09
C VAL A 13 -6.67 8.95 4.43
N LYS A 14 -7.58 8.90 5.42
CA LYS A 14 -8.32 10.09 5.83
C LYS A 14 -7.42 11.21 6.31
N LYS A 15 -6.24 10.89 6.81
CA LYS A 15 -5.29 11.89 7.31
C LYS A 15 -4.41 12.47 6.22
N LEU A 16 -4.43 11.91 5.02
CA LEU A 16 -3.64 12.40 3.91
C LEU A 16 -4.27 13.64 3.30
N LYS A 17 -3.42 14.58 2.88
CA LYS A 17 -3.86 15.75 2.15
C LYS A 17 -4.19 15.38 0.70
N HIS A 18 -4.90 16.26 0.01
CA HIS A 18 -5.36 16.01 -1.35
C HIS A 18 -4.22 15.59 -2.29
N LYS A 19 -3.10 16.32 -2.29
CA LYS A 19 -1.97 15.98 -3.15
C LYS A 19 -1.36 14.63 -2.78
N GLN A 20 -1.32 14.32 -1.49
CA GLN A 20 -0.82 13.03 -1.03
C GLN A 20 -1.72 11.89 -1.52
N LYS A 21 -3.03 12.10 -1.50
CA LYS A 21 -3.98 11.10 -2.00
C LYS A 21 -3.81 10.86 -3.49
N GLN A 22 -3.44 11.87 -4.26
CA GLN A 22 -3.18 11.72 -5.69
C GLN A 22 -1.99 10.80 -5.93
N HIS A 23 -0.93 10.96 -5.15
CA HIS A 23 0.23 10.06 -5.24
C HIS A 23 -0.12 8.63 -4.83
N LEU A 24 -0.95 8.49 -3.80
CA LEU A 24 -1.41 7.17 -3.37
C LEU A 24 -2.25 6.51 -4.46
N ASP A 25 -3.15 7.25 -5.09
CA ASP A 25 -3.99 6.72 -6.18
C ASP A 25 -3.12 6.20 -7.32
N ALA A 26 -2.07 6.93 -7.68
CA ALA A 26 -1.15 6.50 -8.71
C ALA A 26 -0.43 5.21 -8.32
N ALA A 27 -0.01 5.10 -7.06
CA ALA A 27 0.66 3.89 -6.57
C ALA A 27 -0.30 2.69 -6.59
N VAL A 28 -1.55 2.89 -6.19
CA VAL A 28 -2.55 1.81 -6.22
C VAL A 28 -2.80 1.35 -7.66
N LYS A 29 -2.87 2.28 -8.61
CA LYS A 29 -3.04 1.92 -10.02
C LYS A 29 -1.85 1.11 -10.54
N GLU A 30 -0.63 1.43 -10.11
CA GLU A 30 0.54 0.64 -10.47
C GLU A 30 0.43 -0.80 -9.94
N ILE A 31 -0.03 -0.95 -8.70
CA ILE A 31 -0.23 -2.28 -8.10
C ILE A 31 -1.30 -3.05 -8.87
N ILE A 32 -2.39 -2.40 -9.24
CA ILE A 32 -3.46 -3.04 -10.01
C ILE A 32 -2.93 -3.52 -11.36
N SER A 33 -2.10 -2.71 -12.01
CA SER A 33 -1.52 -3.06 -13.32
C SER A 33 -0.49 -4.19 -13.21
N ASN A 34 0.24 -4.24 -12.10
CA ASN A 34 1.26 -5.25 -11.86
C ASN A 34 1.27 -5.62 -10.38
N PRO A 35 0.40 -6.55 -9.95
CA PRO A 35 0.28 -6.89 -8.53
C PRO A 35 1.56 -7.41 -7.88
N GLN A 36 2.55 -7.82 -8.67
CA GLN A 36 3.82 -8.31 -8.14
C GLN A 36 4.90 -7.23 -8.09
N ILE A 37 4.53 -5.95 -8.29
CA ILE A 37 5.50 -4.85 -8.26
C ILE A 37 6.12 -4.68 -6.88
N GLY A 38 5.39 -5.01 -5.80
CA GLY A 38 5.91 -4.95 -4.44
C GLY A 38 6.80 -6.13 -4.12
N VAL A 39 7.51 -6.02 -2.99
CA VAL A 39 8.36 -7.10 -2.48
C VAL A 39 7.55 -7.94 -1.51
N GLU A 40 7.44 -9.24 -1.81
CA GLU A 40 6.71 -10.15 -0.94
C GLU A 40 7.47 -10.38 0.35
N LYS A 41 6.77 -10.30 1.49
CA LYS A 41 7.35 -10.61 2.79
C LYS A 41 7.42 -12.12 2.97
N LYS A 42 8.44 -12.56 3.69
CA LYS A 42 8.67 -13.98 3.98
C LYS A 42 8.23 -14.32 5.39
N GLY A 43 8.10 -15.62 5.68
CA GLY A 43 7.73 -16.10 6.99
C GLY A 43 6.24 -15.96 7.26
N ASP A 44 5.91 -15.51 8.46
CA ASP A 44 4.50 -15.41 8.88
C ASP A 44 3.68 -14.42 8.06
N LEU A 45 4.35 -13.50 7.35
CA LEU A 45 3.70 -12.50 6.52
C LEU A 45 3.67 -12.92 5.05
N ARG A 46 3.74 -14.23 4.78
CA ARG A 46 3.69 -14.73 3.42
C ARG A 46 2.41 -14.29 2.74
N GLY A 47 2.54 -13.85 1.48
CA GLY A 47 1.41 -13.33 0.73
C GLY A 47 1.17 -11.84 0.91
N VAL A 48 1.90 -11.20 1.83
CA VAL A 48 1.86 -9.74 2.01
C VAL A 48 3.01 -9.12 1.21
N PHE A 49 2.67 -8.15 0.37
CA PHE A 49 3.63 -7.41 -0.44
C PHE A 49 3.78 -6.00 0.09
N VAL A 50 4.96 -5.41 -0.09
CA VAL A 50 5.22 -4.02 0.26
C VAL A 50 5.73 -3.29 -0.96
N HIS A 51 5.00 -2.24 -1.36
CA HIS A 51 5.37 -1.36 -2.47
C HIS A 51 5.89 -0.05 -1.91
N LYS A 52 7.09 0.35 -2.35
CA LYS A 52 7.70 1.61 -1.95
C LYS A 52 7.44 2.66 -3.01
N PHE A 53 7.05 3.85 -2.57
CA PHE A 53 6.83 4.97 -3.49
C PHE A 53 7.02 6.27 -2.72
N LYS A 54 7.23 7.36 -3.46
CA LYS A 54 7.46 8.66 -2.83
C LYS A 54 6.22 9.53 -2.92
N ILE A 55 5.95 10.24 -1.83
CA ILE A 55 4.96 11.30 -1.79
C ILE A 55 5.72 12.57 -1.44
N GLN A 56 5.83 13.50 -2.40
CA GLN A 56 6.51 14.78 -2.22
C GLN A 56 7.91 14.63 -1.60
N GLY A 57 8.67 13.66 -2.11
CA GLY A 57 10.04 13.42 -1.66
C GLY A 57 10.19 12.54 -0.44
N VAL A 58 9.11 12.19 0.22
CA VAL A 58 9.14 11.31 1.40
C VAL A 58 8.81 9.89 0.97
N LEU A 59 9.65 8.94 1.38
CA LEU A 59 9.42 7.52 1.06
C LEU A 59 8.30 6.95 1.90
N TYR A 60 7.28 6.39 1.22
CA TYR A 60 6.16 5.72 1.85
C TYR A 60 6.17 4.24 1.51
N LEU A 61 5.61 3.45 2.40
CA LEU A 61 5.37 2.02 2.18
C LEU A 61 3.88 1.75 2.16
N LEU A 62 3.47 0.94 1.19
CA LEU A 62 2.09 0.49 1.06
C LEU A 62 2.10 -1.02 1.08
N SER A 63 1.53 -1.63 2.14
CA SER A 63 1.42 -3.08 2.19
C SER A 63 0.05 -3.52 1.70
N TYR A 64 0.06 -4.61 0.97
CA TYR A 64 -1.15 -5.16 0.38
C TYR A 64 -1.05 -6.68 0.30
N ARG A 65 -2.19 -7.32 0.12
CA ARG A 65 -2.28 -8.77 -0.01
C ARG A 65 -3.07 -9.10 -1.27
N LEU A 66 -2.59 -10.10 -1.98
CA LEU A 66 -3.32 -10.67 -3.11
C LEU A 66 -3.95 -11.98 -2.68
N PHE A 67 -5.24 -12.16 -2.99
CA PHE A 67 -5.89 -13.45 -2.79
C PHE A 67 -6.91 -13.63 -3.91
N ASP A 68 -6.81 -14.76 -4.57
CA ASP A 68 -7.56 -15.04 -5.79
C ASP A 68 -7.31 -13.93 -6.82
N GLU A 69 -8.35 -13.21 -7.22
CA GLU A 69 -8.18 -12.07 -8.15
C GLU A 69 -8.37 -10.72 -7.46
N ASP A 70 -8.40 -10.72 -6.13
CA ASP A 70 -8.71 -9.53 -5.35
C ASP A 70 -7.47 -8.97 -4.67
N LEU A 71 -7.56 -7.69 -4.30
CA LEU A 71 -6.48 -6.94 -3.68
C LEU A 71 -6.97 -6.32 -2.39
N GLU A 72 -6.25 -6.56 -1.30
CA GLU A 72 -6.52 -5.91 -0.03
C GLU A 72 -5.40 -4.93 0.29
N LEU A 73 -5.74 -3.65 0.47
CA LEU A 73 -4.80 -2.62 0.92
C LEU A 73 -4.79 -2.63 2.45
N ILE A 74 -3.63 -2.92 3.04
CA ILE A 74 -3.53 -3.22 4.47
C ILE A 74 -3.07 -2.01 5.27
N MET A 75 -1.98 -1.38 4.86
CA MET A 75 -1.34 -0.32 5.64
C MET A 75 -0.60 0.63 4.72
N ILE A 76 -0.57 1.91 5.10
CA ILE A 76 0.26 2.93 4.44
C ILE A 76 0.90 3.80 5.51
N GLY A 77 2.15 4.20 5.31
CA GLY A 77 2.83 5.11 6.19
C GLY A 77 4.22 5.44 5.70
N PRO A 78 4.83 6.52 6.25
CA PRO A 78 6.21 6.83 5.94
C PRO A 78 7.13 5.70 6.35
N HIS A 79 8.18 5.48 5.58
CA HIS A 79 9.13 4.39 5.83
C HIS A 79 9.69 4.43 7.26
N GLU A 80 10.05 5.61 7.74
CA GLU A 80 10.68 5.76 9.06
C GLU A 80 9.75 5.36 10.21
N ASN A 81 8.42 5.45 10.02
CA ASN A 81 7.45 5.10 11.05
C ASN A 81 6.89 3.69 10.90
N TYR A 82 7.18 3.06 9.78
CA TYR A 82 6.50 1.83 9.38
C TYR A 82 6.93 0.63 10.21
N TYR A 83 8.18 0.59 10.62
CA TYR A 83 8.77 -0.53 11.32
C TYR A 83 8.97 -0.28 12.81
N ARG A 84 8.27 0.70 13.35
CA ARG A 84 8.32 0.97 14.79
C ARG A 84 7.32 0.15 15.57
#